data_a5fe71a7b55e9533807c6be57477c5d2
#
_entry.id   a5fe71a7b55e9533807c6be57477c5d2
#
_cell.length_a   1.000
_cell.length_b   1.000
_cell.length_c   1.000
_cell.angle_alpha   90.00
_cell.angle_beta   90.00
_cell.angle_gamma   90.00
#
_symmetry.space_group_name_H-M   'P 1'
#
loop_
_entity.id
_entity.type
_entity.pdbx_description
1 polymer ?
#
loop_
_entity_poly.entity_id
_entity_poly.type
_entity_poly.pdbx_seq_one_letter_code
_entity_poly.pdbx_strand_id
1 'polypeptide(L)'
;MPALFATEPVLERCGGRLGYPDESLFVMPDGDAVKLLEDNDYDGAAVRRSLGVPEAAWTEVRIFMVQIPQEAISNLRMPSGNEAGVDRDWLPGGIHRSGAREAVVDPVRLDQCSVMEVQWKS
;
A
#
# COMPACT_ATOMS: atom_id res chain seq x y z
N MET A 1 5.97 -6.94 -9.32
CA MET A 1 6.62 -6.25 -8.17
C MET A 1 5.58 -5.92 -7.11
N PRO A 2 5.87 -6.15 -5.84
CA PRO A 2 4.98 -5.68 -4.80
C PRO A 2 4.88 -4.16 -4.77
N ALA A 3 3.70 -3.66 -4.43
CA ALA A 3 3.43 -2.23 -4.37
C ALA A 3 2.52 -1.90 -3.19
N LEU A 4 2.55 -0.64 -2.77
CA LEU A 4 1.65 -0.11 -1.76
C LEU A 4 1.34 1.35 -2.08
N PHE A 5 0.28 1.87 -1.46
CA PHE A 5 -0.06 3.29 -1.54
C PHE A 5 0.36 3.97 -0.24
N ALA A 6 1.01 5.11 -0.36
CA ALA A 6 1.46 5.89 0.79
C ALA A 6 1.13 7.37 0.60
N THR A 7 0.82 8.04 1.70
CA THR A 7 0.57 9.48 1.67
C THR A 7 1.90 10.25 1.75
N GLU A 8 1.91 11.48 1.24
CA GLU A 8 3.09 12.34 1.32
C GLU A 8 3.61 12.50 2.76
N PRO A 9 2.74 12.77 3.76
CA PRO A 9 3.22 12.89 5.14
C PRO A 9 3.93 11.62 5.66
N VAL A 10 3.44 10.44 5.27
CA VAL A 10 4.09 9.18 5.67
C VAL A 10 5.47 9.08 5.06
N LEU A 11 5.61 9.41 3.77
CA LEU A 11 6.91 9.36 3.10
C LEU A 11 7.89 10.37 3.69
N GLU A 12 7.42 11.55 4.06
CA GLU A 12 8.27 12.58 4.66
C GLU A 12 8.76 12.20 6.06
N ARG A 13 7.94 11.48 6.84
CA ARG A 13 8.23 11.15 8.22
C ARG A 13 8.90 9.80 8.42
N CYS A 14 9.00 9.00 7.37
CA CYS A 14 9.50 7.62 7.53
C CYS A 14 11.01 7.53 7.77
N GLY A 15 11.74 8.64 7.63
CA GLY A 15 13.18 8.62 7.83
C GLY A 15 13.93 7.81 6.78
N GLY A 16 13.36 7.68 5.60
CA GLY A 16 13.95 6.91 4.50
C GLY A 16 13.67 5.42 4.56
N ARG A 17 12.88 4.95 5.54
CA ARG A 17 12.56 3.55 5.69
C ARG A 17 11.08 3.39 6.00
N LEU A 18 10.34 2.73 5.09
CA LEU A 18 8.93 2.43 5.29
C LEU A 18 8.79 1.25 6.26
N GLY A 19 7.79 1.35 7.17
CA GLY A 19 7.55 0.31 8.15
C GLY A 19 8.41 0.43 9.40
N TYR A 20 9.06 1.55 9.59
CA TYR A 20 9.91 1.80 10.77
C TYR A 20 9.05 2.11 12.00
N PRO A 21 9.46 1.70 13.22
CA PRO A 21 10.68 0.94 13.53
C PRO A 21 10.59 -0.57 13.27
N ASP A 22 9.45 -1.24 13.47
CA ASP A 22 9.32 -2.69 13.32
C ASP A 22 7.96 -3.07 12.74
N GLU A 23 7.32 -2.17 12.04
CA GLU A 23 6.01 -2.44 11.46
C GLU A 23 6.13 -3.20 10.15
N SER A 24 5.33 -4.25 10.01
CA SER A 24 5.22 -4.96 8.75
C SER A 24 4.49 -4.10 7.73
N LEU A 25 4.89 -4.22 6.47
CA LEU A 25 4.22 -3.53 5.37
C LEU A 25 3.26 -4.47 4.66
N PHE A 26 2.04 -4.01 4.46
CA PHE A 26 1.06 -4.71 3.62
C PHE A 26 1.26 -4.26 2.18
N VAL A 27 1.48 -5.22 1.29
CA VAL A 27 1.75 -4.96 -0.12
C VAL A 27 0.83 -5.80 -1.00
N MET A 28 0.67 -5.37 -2.24
CA MET A 28 -0.06 -6.11 -3.26
C MET A 28 0.78 -6.18 -4.53
N PRO A 29 0.51 -7.12 -5.45
CA PRO A 29 1.18 -7.08 -6.74
C PRO A 29 0.91 -5.75 -7.43
N ASP A 30 1.92 -5.19 -8.12
CA ASP A 30 1.75 -3.89 -8.78
C ASP A 30 0.65 -3.92 -9.84
N GLY A 31 0.46 -5.06 -10.50
CA GLY A 31 -0.67 -5.23 -11.42
C GLY A 31 -2.02 -5.09 -10.74
N ASP A 32 -2.14 -5.59 -9.50
CA ASP A 32 -3.38 -5.43 -8.72
C ASP A 32 -3.58 -3.96 -8.32
N ALA A 33 -2.50 -3.24 -7.99
CA ALA A 33 -2.58 -1.82 -7.66
C ALA A 33 -3.05 -1.00 -8.87
N VAL A 34 -2.49 -1.26 -10.04
CA VAL A 34 -2.90 -0.59 -11.27
C VAL A 34 -4.34 -0.91 -11.62
N LYS A 35 -4.73 -2.19 -11.50
CA LYS A 35 -6.11 -2.61 -11.76
C LYS A 35 -7.10 -1.90 -10.83
N LEU A 36 -6.74 -1.74 -9.57
CA LEU A 36 -7.57 -1.03 -8.59
C LEU A 36 -7.79 0.43 -9.03
N LEU A 37 -6.74 1.09 -9.50
CA LEU A 37 -6.85 2.46 -10.01
C LEU A 37 -7.74 2.52 -11.25
N GLU A 38 -7.52 1.62 -12.20
CA GLU A 38 -8.27 1.60 -13.46
C GLU A 38 -9.74 1.24 -13.24
N ASP A 39 -10.02 0.24 -12.41
CA ASP A 39 -11.39 -0.20 -12.14
C ASP A 39 -12.22 0.89 -11.44
N ASN A 40 -11.57 1.83 -10.78
CA ASN A 40 -12.21 2.96 -10.12
C ASN A 40 -12.05 4.27 -10.90
N ASP A 41 -11.64 4.19 -12.16
CA ASP A 41 -11.46 5.36 -13.06
C ASP A 41 -10.53 6.42 -12.47
N TYR A 42 -9.54 6.01 -11.68
CA TYR A 42 -8.64 6.94 -10.99
C TYR A 42 -9.37 7.96 -10.12
N ASP A 43 -10.53 7.57 -9.57
CA ASP A 43 -11.29 8.37 -8.62
C ASP A 43 -10.73 8.10 -7.21
N GLY A 44 -10.11 9.11 -6.62
CA GLY A 44 -9.45 8.97 -5.32
C GLY A 44 -10.39 8.50 -4.21
N ALA A 45 -11.63 9.00 -4.18
CA ALA A 45 -12.60 8.60 -3.18
C ALA A 45 -13.02 7.14 -3.35
N ALA A 46 -13.20 6.69 -4.60
CA ALA A 46 -13.59 5.31 -4.88
C ALA A 46 -12.46 4.34 -4.51
N VAL A 47 -11.22 4.67 -4.87
CA VAL A 47 -10.05 3.85 -4.51
C VAL A 47 -9.90 3.79 -2.99
N ARG A 48 -10.02 4.93 -2.33
CA ARG A 48 -9.93 4.99 -0.87
C ARG A 48 -10.96 4.08 -0.19
N ARG A 49 -12.21 4.14 -0.67
CA ARG A 49 -13.28 3.29 -0.11
C ARG A 49 -13.01 1.82 -0.36
N SER A 50 -12.51 1.47 -1.54
CA SER A 50 -12.17 0.08 -1.87
C SER A 50 -11.07 -0.46 -0.94
N LEU A 51 -10.13 0.39 -0.54
CA LEU A 51 -9.04 0.00 0.36
C LEU A 51 -9.45 0.05 1.83
N GLY A 52 -10.62 0.59 2.16
CA GLY A 52 -11.06 0.71 3.55
C GLY A 52 -10.33 1.79 4.33
N VAL A 53 -9.71 2.75 3.64
CA VAL A 53 -8.96 3.84 4.29
C VAL A 53 -9.93 4.93 4.75
N PRO A 54 -9.80 5.42 6.00
CA PRO A 54 -10.63 6.53 6.47
C PRO A 54 -10.44 7.78 5.62
N GLU A 55 -11.51 8.53 5.38
CA GLU A 55 -11.46 9.74 4.57
C GLU A 55 -10.41 10.73 5.07
N ALA A 56 -10.34 10.92 6.38
CA ALA A 56 -9.39 11.87 6.97
C ALA A 56 -7.93 11.55 6.65
N ALA A 57 -7.60 10.27 6.42
CA ALA A 57 -6.23 9.87 6.12
C ALA A 57 -5.78 10.31 4.73
N TRP A 58 -6.71 10.50 3.79
CA TRP A 58 -6.41 10.85 2.40
C TRP A 58 -6.91 12.24 1.98
N THR A 59 -7.45 13.02 2.90
CA THR A 59 -7.97 14.36 2.60
C THR A 59 -6.80 15.34 2.43
N GLU A 60 -6.79 16.04 1.30
CA GLU A 60 -5.83 17.11 1.00
C GLU A 60 -4.37 16.67 1.07
N VAL A 61 -4.10 15.39 0.79
CA VAL A 61 -2.73 14.86 0.75
C VAL A 61 -2.46 14.24 -0.61
N ARG A 62 -1.19 14.28 -1.01
CA ARG A 62 -0.73 13.59 -2.21
C ARG A 62 -0.55 12.10 -1.88
N ILE A 63 -0.94 11.26 -2.83
CA ILE A 63 -0.85 9.82 -2.68
C ILE A 63 0.17 9.29 -3.68
N PHE A 64 1.03 8.40 -3.23
CA PHE A 64 2.08 7.81 -4.04
C PHE A 64 1.91 6.31 -4.10
N MET A 65 2.22 5.73 -5.25
CA MET A 65 2.38 4.29 -5.36
C MET A 65 3.87 3.98 -5.21
N VAL A 66 4.19 3.12 -4.26
CA VAL A 66 5.57 2.70 -4.00
C VAL A 66 5.71 1.28 -4.51
N GLN A 67 6.61 1.06 -5.46
CA GLN A 67 6.93 -0.26 -5.98
C GLN A 67 8.23 -0.73 -5.37
N ILE A 68 8.23 -1.96 -4.84
CA ILE A 68 9.38 -2.52 -4.14
C ILE A 68 10.05 -3.55 -5.04
N PRO A 69 11.28 -3.32 -5.49
CA PRO A 69 11.98 -4.31 -6.31
C PRO A 69 12.25 -5.58 -5.51
N GLN A 70 12.30 -6.70 -6.21
CA GLN A 70 12.43 -8.00 -5.56
C GLN A 70 13.66 -8.09 -4.64
N GLU A 71 14.76 -7.49 -5.02
CA GLU A 71 16.00 -7.51 -4.22
C GLU A 71 15.89 -6.72 -2.92
N ALA A 72 14.89 -5.86 -2.76
CA ALA A 72 14.66 -5.10 -1.54
C ALA A 72 13.66 -5.78 -0.60
N ILE A 73 13.01 -6.85 -1.06
CA ILE A 73 11.97 -7.54 -0.30
C ILE A 73 12.60 -8.50 0.69
N SER A 74 12.18 -8.42 1.95
CA SER A 74 12.58 -9.37 2.99
C SER A 74 11.35 -9.98 3.62
N ASN A 75 11.40 -11.30 3.79
CA ASN A 75 10.41 -12.04 4.58
C ASN A 75 8.98 -11.86 4.04
N LEU A 76 8.81 -12.08 2.74
CA LEU A 76 7.48 -12.06 2.10
C LEU A 76 6.64 -13.22 2.64
N ARG A 77 5.47 -12.88 3.17
CA ARG A 77 4.59 -13.88 3.79
C ARG A 77 3.13 -13.45 3.69
N MET A 78 2.24 -14.40 3.95
CA MET A 78 0.82 -14.12 4.02
C MET A 78 0.49 -13.45 5.34
N PRO A 79 -0.46 -12.50 5.38
CA PRO A 79 -0.90 -11.89 6.63
C PRO A 79 -1.46 -12.95 7.59
N SER A 80 -1.05 -12.89 8.85
CA SER A 80 -1.49 -13.82 9.90
C SER A 80 -2.71 -13.32 10.66
N GLY A 81 -3.03 -12.03 10.53
CA GLY A 81 -4.05 -11.37 11.33
C GLY A 81 -3.52 -10.71 12.58
N ASN A 82 -2.23 -10.91 12.89
CA ASN A 82 -1.60 -10.37 14.10
C ASN A 82 -0.67 -9.18 13.82
N GLU A 83 -0.50 -8.81 12.56
CA GLU A 83 0.35 -7.70 12.19
C GLU A 83 -0.29 -6.36 12.55
N ALA A 84 0.54 -5.39 12.92
CA ALA A 84 0.07 -4.03 13.14
C ALA A 84 -0.51 -3.49 11.82
N GLY A 85 -1.68 -2.86 11.90
CA GLY A 85 -2.36 -2.32 10.72
C GLY A 85 -3.30 -3.28 10.02
N VAL A 86 -3.40 -4.53 10.49
CA VAL A 86 -4.42 -5.45 9.99
C VAL A 86 -5.80 -4.88 10.27
N ASP A 87 -6.66 -4.84 9.25
CA ASP A 87 -8.01 -4.38 9.42
C ASP A 87 -9.02 -5.50 9.12
N ARG A 88 -10.31 -5.18 9.33
CA ARG A 88 -11.39 -6.13 9.12
C ARG A 88 -11.66 -6.44 7.64
N ASP A 89 -11.05 -5.71 6.72
CA ASP A 89 -11.21 -5.94 5.29
C ASP A 89 -10.29 -7.05 4.77
N TRP A 90 -9.40 -7.54 5.63
CA TRP A 90 -8.55 -8.67 5.29
C TRP A 90 -9.37 -9.96 5.22
N LEU A 91 -9.19 -10.71 4.15
CA LEU A 91 -9.88 -11.97 3.92
C LEU A 91 -8.89 -13.13 3.92
N PRO A 92 -9.35 -14.36 4.24
CA PRO A 92 -8.49 -15.54 4.16
C PRO A 92 -7.84 -15.68 2.79
N GLY A 93 -6.60 -16.16 2.77
CA GLY A 93 -5.85 -16.34 1.54
C GLY A 93 -5.11 -15.09 1.08
N GLY A 94 -5.09 -14.04 1.91
CA GLY A 94 -4.36 -12.82 1.58
C GLY A 94 -5.04 -11.95 0.55
N ILE A 95 -6.37 -12.03 0.45
CA ILE A 95 -7.15 -11.21 -0.48
C ILE A 95 -7.85 -10.10 0.31
N HIS A 96 -7.66 -8.86 -0.11
CA HIS A 96 -8.36 -7.72 0.46
C HIS A 96 -9.80 -7.66 -0.09
N ARG A 97 -10.71 -7.01 0.63
CA ARG A 97 -12.09 -6.82 0.18
C ARG A 97 -12.20 -6.17 -1.20
N SER A 98 -11.22 -5.34 -1.57
CA SER A 98 -11.15 -4.73 -2.90
C SER A 98 -10.87 -5.73 -4.01
N GLY A 99 -10.51 -6.97 -3.68
CA GLY A 99 -10.08 -7.99 -4.64
C GLY A 99 -8.58 -8.02 -4.86
N ALA A 100 -7.83 -7.07 -4.31
CA ALA A 100 -6.38 -7.08 -4.41
C ALA A 100 -5.80 -8.18 -3.52
N ARG A 101 -4.76 -8.85 -4.03
CA ARG A 101 -4.03 -9.84 -3.25
C ARG A 101 -3.08 -9.11 -2.30
N GLU A 102 -3.06 -9.50 -1.04
CA GLU A 102 -2.19 -8.88 -0.06
C GLU A 102 -1.15 -9.87 0.46
N ALA A 103 0.03 -9.34 0.71
CA ALA A 103 1.11 -10.05 1.40
C ALA A 103 1.74 -9.08 2.39
N VAL A 104 2.64 -9.61 3.21
CA VAL A 104 3.35 -8.82 4.22
C VAL A 104 4.84 -8.95 3.97
N VAL A 105 5.56 -7.85 4.07
CA VAL A 105 7.03 -7.82 3.99
C VAL A 105 7.59 -7.04 5.17
N ASP A 106 8.86 -7.27 5.46
CA ASP A 106 9.56 -6.48 6.46
C ASP A 106 9.81 -5.05 5.95
N PRO A 107 10.09 -4.10 6.86
CA PRO A 107 10.39 -2.72 6.45
C PRO A 107 11.44 -2.63 5.37
N VAL A 108 11.27 -1.67 4.45
CA VAL A 108 12.15 -1.48 3.29
C VAL A 108 12.73 -0.07 3.28
N ARG A 109 13.90 0.07 2.67
CA ARG A 109 14.50 1.39 2.46
C ARG A 109 13.81 2.06 1.28
N LEU A 110 13.34 3.28 1.49
CA LEU A 110 12.61 4.01 0.46
C LEU A 110 13.49 4.32 -0.76
N ASP A 111 14.79 4.54 -0.55
CA ASP A 111 15.73 4.83 -1.64
C ASP A 111 15.96 3.64 -2.58
N GLN A 112 15.53 2.45 -2.20
CA GLN A 112 15.58 1.26 -3.04
C GLN A 112 14.29 1.03 -3.82
N CYS A 113 13.27 1.83 -3.59
CA CYS A 113 11.95 1.68 -4.19
C CYS A 113 11.73 2.71 -5.29
N SER A 114 10.78 2.39 -6.18
CA SER A 114 10.27 3.37 -7.15
C SER A 114 9.04 4.03 -6.54
N VAL A 115 9.03 5.35 -6.49
CA VAL A 115 7.95 6.14 -5.90
C VAL A 115 7.34 7.00 -6.98
N MET A 116 6.03 6.89 -7.19
CA MET A 116 5.34 7.62 -8.25
C MET A 116 4.04 8.19 -7.70
N GLU A 117 3.83 9.50 -7.93
CA GLU A 117 2.58 10.13 -7.49
C GLU A 117 1.42 9.63 -8.34
N VAL A 118 0.32 9.29 -7.68
CA VAL A 118 -0.90 8.89 -8.37
C VAL A 118 -1.61 10.13 -8.89
N GLN A 119 -1.92 10.13 -10.19
CA GLN A 119 -2.64 11.23 -10.81
C GLN A 119 -4.12 10.90 -10.83
N TRP A 120 -4.87 11.54 -9.93
CA TRP A 120 -6.30 11.32 -9.84
C TRP A 120 -7.04 12.06 -10.95
N LYS A 121 -8.15 11.46 -11.35
CA LYS A 121 -9.08 12.10 -12.26
C LYS A 121 -9.77 13.26 -11.52
N SER A 122 -9.75 14.43 -12.12
CA SER A 122 -10.37 15.61 -11.53
C SER A 122 -11.88 15.62 -11.75
#